data_f92ded11611bc5deccd47108a1599363
#
_entry.id   f92ded11611bc5deccd47108a1599363
#
_cell.length_a   1.000
_cell.length_b   1.000
_cell.length_c   1.000
_cell.angle_alpha   90.00
_cell.angle_beta   90.00
_cell.angle_gamma   90.00
#
_symmetry.space_group_name_H-M   'P 1'
#
loop_
_entity.id
_entity.type
_entity.pdbx_description
1 polymer ?
#
loop_
_entity_poly.entity_id
_entity_poly.type
_entity_poly.pdbx_seq_one_letter_code
_entity_poly.pdbx_strand_id
1 'polypeptide(L)'
;MRIAYETMLAEFERVLTKYGFSPERAHEAAEIFAQNSLAGVFSHGLNRFPRVVEYLRKGEIDPAAAAECIASFGAMERWDGKRGFGPLNAKHAMDRAVELAHQFGIGMVALGNNNHWMRGGTYGWQAADAGCIGICWSNTCPNMPAWGAKDNHIGNNPLILAVPRSNGEHIMVDCALSQFSYGKLETMRLAGKQLPVVGGYDADGSLTTDPAAIEETRRMIPIGYWKGSGLSILLDMIGTILTGANSVAKIGTFGDEVGLTQICLLYTSPSPRD
;
A
#
# COMPACT_ATOMS: atom_id res chain seq x y z
N MET A 1 -5.76 -5.76 -25.76
CA MET A 1 -4.55 -5.18 -26.40
C MET A 1 -3.35 -5.53 -25.53
N ARG A 2 -2.22 -5.91 -26.11
CA ARG A 2 -0.95 -6.11 -25.38
C ARG A 2 -0.02 -4.94 -25.73
N ILE A 3 0.66 -4.39 -24.74
CA ILE A 3 1.61 -3.28 -24.89
C ILE A 3 2.97 -3.80 -24.43
N ALA A 4 4.05 -3.46 -25.12
CA ALA A 4 5.41 -3.80 -24.70
C ALA A 4 5.76 -3.07 -23.40
N TYR A 5 6.55 -3.72 -22.54
CA TYR A 5 6.95 -3.17 -21.24
C TYR A 5 7.67 -1.82 -21.41
N GLU A 6 8.61 -1.75 -22.34
CA GLU A 6 9.41 -0.55 -22.60
C GLU A 6 8.54 0.62 -23.09
N THR A 7 7.49 0.34 -23.88
CA THR A 7 6.55 1.36 -24.35
C THR A 7 5.73 1.93 -23.19
N MET A 8 5.28 1.06 -22.28
CA MET A 8 4.52 1.45 -21.11
C MET A 8 5.39 2.23 -20.12
N LEU A 9 6.62 1.77 -19.88
CA LEU A 9 7.61 2.44 -19.04
C LEU A 9 7.90 3.85 -19.55
N ALA A 10 8.25 3.99 -20.83
CA ALA A 10 8.54 5.28 -21.43
C ALA A 10 7.36 6.26 -21.36
N GLU A 11 6.12 5.77 -21.48
CA GLU A 11 4.95 6.64 -21.38
C GLU A 11 4.68 7.10 -19.94
N PHE A 12 4.85 6.23 -18.94
CA PHE A 12 4.78 6.63 -17.53
C PHE A 12 5.86 7.67 -17.19
N GLU A 13 7.08 7.45 -17.62
CA GLU A 13 8.22 8.36 -17.43
C GLU A 13 7.97 9.73 -18.06
N ARG A 14 7.52 9.75 -19.33
CA ARG A 14 7.16 10.97 -20.05
C ARG A 14 6.10 11.79 -19.30
N VAL A 15 5.06 11.12 -18.78
CA VAL A 15 3.99 11.79 -18.03
C VAL A 15 4.50 12.32 -16.71
N LEU A 16 5.25 11.53 -15.93
CA LEU A 16 5.79 11.94 -14.63
C LEU A 16 6.74 13.14 -14.77
N THR A 17 7.62 13.12 -15.77
CA THR A 17 8.51 14.25 -16.09
C THR A 17 7.71 15.53 -16.38
N LYS A 18 6.60 15.42 -17.14
CA LYS A 18 5.70 16.56 -17.42
C LYS A 18 5.10 17.16 -16.13
N TYR A 19 4.93 16.33 -15.07
CA TYR A 19 4.40 16.77 -13.78
C TYR A 19 5.46 17.12 -12.74
N GLY A 20 6.71 17.36 -13.17
CA GLY A 20 7.76 17.96 -12.34
C GLY A 20 8.69 16.97 -11.63
N PHE A 21 8.64 15.70 -11.97
CA PHE A 21 9.66 14.75 -11.52
C PHE A 21 10.99 15.02 -12.25
N SER A 22 12.13 14.90 -11.54
CA SER A 22 13.42 14.81 -12.22
C SER A 22 13.49 13.55 -13.10
N PRO A 23 14.36 13.50 -14.12
CA PRO A 23 14.48 12.31 -14.99
C PRO A 23 14.70 11.01 -14.21
N GLU A 24 15.57 11.02 -13.20
CA GLU A 24 15.89 9.85 -12.38
C GLU A 24 14.68 9.39 -11.56
N ARG A 25 14.00 10.32 -10.89
CA ARG A 25 12.80 10.02 -10.11
C ARG A 25 11.63 9.58 -10.99
N ALA A 26 11.48 10.16 -12.18
CA ALA A 26 10.45 9.78 -13.14
C ALA A 26 10.67 8.35 -13.62
N HIS A 27 11.92 7.97 -13.95
CA HIS A 27 12.27 6.62 -14.35
C HIS A 27 11.97 5.60 -13.25
N GLU A 28 12.50 5.80 -12.05
CA GLU A 28 12.29 4.91 -10.90
C GLU A 28 10.80 4.76 -10.54
N ALA A 29 10.04 5.85 -10.55
CA ALA A 29 8.60 5.82 -10.34
C ALA A 29 7.84 5.08 -11.44
N ALA A 30 8.23 5.28 -12.71
CA ALA A 30 7.64 4.60 -13.85
C ALA A 30 7.88 3.09 -13.81
N GLU A 31 9.08 2.65 -13.41
CA GLU A 31 9.39 1.24 -13.22
C GLU A 31 8.43 0.57 -12.24
N ILE A 32 8.11 1.18 -11.10
CA ILE A 32 7.17 0.61 -10.12
C ILE A 32 5.80 0.36 -10.75
N PHE A 33 5.25 1.31 -11.52
CA PHE A 33 3.97 1.12 -12.21
C PHE A 33 4.04 0.05 -13.32
N ALA A 34 5.11 0.07 -14.09
CA ALA A 34 5.32 -0.89 -15.18
C ALA A 34 5.48 -2.32 -14.64
N GLN A 35 6.26 -2.51 -13.59
CA GLN A 35 6.46 -3.78 -12.90
C GLN A 35 5.15 -4.32 -12.28
N ASN A 36 4.38 -3.46 -11.60
CA ASN A 36 3.09 -3.84 -11.06
C ASN A 36 2.11 -4.29 -12.16
N SER A 37 2.14 -3.61 -13.31
CA SER A 37 1.33 -3.98 -14.48
C SER A 37 1.79 -5.29 -15.10
N LEU A 38 3.10 -5.51 -15.24
CA LEU A 38 3.69 -6.75 -15.74
C LEU A 38 3.35 -7.94 -14.85
N ALA A 39 3.35 -7.74 -13.53
CA ALA A 39 2.94 -8.73 -12.54
C ALA A 39 1.42 -9.00 -12.52
N GLY A 40 0.62 -8.34 -13.39
CA GLY A 40 -0.84 -8.50 -13.45
C GLY A 40 -1.61 -7.75 -12.37
N VAL A 41 -0.95 -6.89 -11.58
CA VAL A 41 -1.59 -6.08 -10.52
C VAL A 41 -1.98 -4.71 -11.07
N PHE A 42 -2.84 -4.71 -12.09
CA PHE A 42 -3.26 -3.50 -12.82
C PHE A 42 -3.87 -2.43 -11.92
N SER A 43 -4.58 -2.81 -10.86
CA SER A 43 -5.18 -1.89 -9.88
C SER A 43 -4.18 -0.98 -9.16
N HIS A 44 -2.90 -1.36 -9.12
CA HIS A 44 -1.78 -0.61 -8.53
C HIS A 44 -0.68 -0.31 -9.57
N GLY A 45 -0.96 -0.59 -10.84
CA GLY A 45 -0.17 -0.27 -12.02
C GLY A 45 -0.91 0.69 -12.93
N LEU A 46 -1.14 0.29 -14.18
CA LEU A 46 -1.74 1.10 -15.24
C LEU A 46 -3.07 1.73 -14.84
N ASN A 47 -3.97 0.96 -14.20
CA ASN A 47 -5.32 1.46 -13.86
C ASN A 47 -5.29 2.53 -12.76
N ARG A 48 -4.26 2.55 -11.90
CA ARG A 48 -4.10 3.55 -10.82
C ARG A 48 -3.43 4.82 -11.30
N PHE A 49 -2.68 4.78 -12.38
CA PHE A 49 -1.85 5.89 -12.85
C PHE A 49 -2.64 7.18 -13.16
N PRO A 50 -3.84 7.14 -13.80
CA PRO A 50 -4.64 8.35 -14.00
C PRO A 50 -5.01 9.08 -12.71
N ARG A 51 -5.28 8.34 -11.62
CA ARG A 51 -5.57 8.92 -10.30
C ARG A 51 -4.34 9.60 -9.69
N VAL A 52 -3.16 9.05 -9.91
CA VAL A 52 -1.90 9.69 -9.48
C VAL A 52 -1.69 11.02 -10.21
N VAL A 53 -1.97 11.05 -11.51
CA VAL A 53 -1.92 12.30 -12.30
C VAL A 53 -2.92 13.33 -11.78
N GLU A 54 -4.11 12.89 -11.35
CA GLU A 54 -5.08 13.78 -10.70
C GLU A 54 -4.54 14.37 -9.39
N TYR A 55 -3.91 13.56 -8.54
CA TYR A 55 -3.31 14.03 -7.29
C TYR A 55 -2.14 15.01 -7.52
N LEU A 56 -1.33 14.76 -8.55
CA LEU A 56 -0.29 15.71 -8.98
C LEU A 56 -0.90 17.05 -9.43
N ARG A 57 -2.00 17.02 -10.19
CA ARG A 57 -2.71 18.22 -10.62
C ARG A 57 -3.32 19.04 -9.47
N LYS A 58 -3.79 18.35 -8.43
CA LYS A 58 -4.33 18.97 -7.21
C LYS A 58 -3.26 19.48 -6.26
N GLY A 59 -1.97 19.17 -6.49
CA GLY A 59 -0.89 19.46 -5.56
C GLY A 59 -0.90 18.62 -4.28
N GLU A 60 -1.60 17.47 -4.31
CA GLU A 60 -1.65 16.51 -3.20
C GLU A 60 -0.37 15.67 -3.10
N ILE A 61 0.37 15.56 -4.19
CA ILE A 61 1.68 14.92 -4.28
C ILE A 61 2.69 15.99 -4.69
N ASP A 62 3.74 16.16 -3.89
CA ASP A 62 4.91 16.94 -4.26
C ASP A 62 5.91 16.02 -5.01
N PRO A 63 6.14 16.22 -6.33
CA PRO A 63 7.02 15.37 -7.13
C PRO A 63 8.51 15.51 -6.73
N ALA A 64 8.90 16.65 -6.12
CA ALA A 64 10.26 16.93 -5.71
C ALA A 64 10.57 16.47 -4.28
N ALA A 65 9.54 16.34 -3.44
CA ALA A 65 9.74 15.98 -2.04
C ALA A 65 10.24 14.54 -1.89
N ALA A 66 11.29 14.39 -1.09
CA ALA A 66 11.82 13.12 -0.62
C ALA A 66 11.57 12.98 0.89
N ALA A 67 11.33 11.77 1.34
CA ALA A 67 11.17 11.48 2.76
C ALA A 67 12.47 11.75 3.52
N GLU A 68 12.35 12.16 4.77
CA GLU A 68 13.45 12.60 5.61
C GLU A 68 13.39 11.94 6.99
N CYS A 69 14.52 11.44 7.48
CA CYS A 69 14.62 10.89 8.83
C CYS A 69 14.50 12.03 9.86
N ILE A 70 13.49 11.95 10.72
CA ILE A 70 13.22 12.96 11.77
C ILE A 70 13.58 12.50 13.17
N ALA A 71 13.77 11.18 13.37
CA ALA A 71 14.26 10.61 14.63
C ALA A 71 14.86 9.23 14.39
N SER A 72 15.90 8.89 15.13
CA SER A 72 16.59 7.59 15.09
C SER A 72 16.77 7.03 16.50
N PHE A 73 16.47 5.74 16.67
CA PHE A 73 16.54 5.00 17.94
C PHE A 73 17.22 3.64 17.70
N GLY A 74 18.49 3.64 17.35
CA GLY A 74 19.21 2.42 17.01
C GLY A 74 18.66 1.75 15.74
N ALA A 75 18.03 0.58 15.89
CA ALA A 75 17.45 -0.18 14.78
C ALA A 75 16.12 0.41 14.23
N MET A 76 15.65 1.51 14.78
CA MET A 76 14.37 2.11 14.44
C MET A 76 14.53 3.57 14.01
N GLU A 77 13.91 3.95 12.92
CA GLU A 77 13.86 5.34 12.45
C GLU A 77 12.41 5.78 12.20
N ARG A 78 12.16 7.06 12.46
CA ARG A 78 10.92 7.74 12.09
C ARG A 78 11.21 8.73 10.98
N TRP A 79 10.40 8.68 9.93
CA TRP A 79 10.56 9.51 8.75
C TRP A 79 9.31 10.31 8.45
N ASP A 80 9.50 11.53 7.93
CA ASP A 80 8.44 12.37 7.35
C ASP A 80 8.47 12.25 5.83
N GLY A 81 7.39 11.77 5.23
CA GLY A 81 7.24 11.63 3.80
C GLY A 81 6.96 12.93 3.04
N LYS A 82 6.72 14.05 3.75
CA LYS A 82 6.51 15.40 3.20
C LYS A 82 5.46 15.47 2.07
N ARG A 83 4.47 14.58 2.10
CA ARG A 83 3.49 14.39 1.01
C ARG A 83 4.14 14.17 -0.36
N GLY A 84 5.34 13.63 -0.39
CA GLY A 84 6.05 13.26 -1.60
C GLY A 84 5.40 12.07 -2.30
N PHE A 85 6.04 11.62 -3.37
CA PHE A 85 5.54 10.48 -4.12
C PHE A 85 5.68 9.18 -3.33
N GLY A 86 4.54 8.62 -2.92
CA GLY A 86 4.45 7.49 -2.00
C GLY A 86 5.32 6.29 -2.35
N PRO A 87 5.32 5.81 -3.61
CA PRO A 87 6.16 4.68 -4.01
C PRO A 87 7.65 4.89 -3.82
N LEU A 88 8.20 6.05 -4.20
CA LEU A 88 9.63 6.33 -4.05
C LEU A 88 10.02 6.45 -2.58
N ASN A 89 9.23 7.16 -1.78
CA ASN A 89 9.48 7.29 -0.35
C ASN A 89 9.44 5.93 0.36
N ALA A 90 8.48 5.07 0.00
CA ALA A 90 8.38 3.73 0.58
C ALA A 90 9.53 2.81 0.17
N LYS A 91 9.99 2.91 -1.10
CA LYS A 91 11.17 2.17 -1.58
C LYS A 91 12.43 2.56 -0.81
N HIS A 92 12.70 3.87 -0.67
CA HIS A 92 13.87 4.35 0.07
C HIS A 92 13.77 4.05 1.58
N ALA A 93 12.57 4.11 2.17
CA ALA A 93 12.36 3.68 3.55
C ALA A 93 12.64 2.18 3.73
N MET A 94 12.29 1.35 2.73
CA MET A 94 12.59 -0.08 2.73
C MET A 94 14.09 -0.34 2.59
N ASP A 95 14.79 0.36 1.67
CA ASP A 95 16.25 0.26 1.54
C ASP A 95 16.93 0.58 2.89
N ARG A 96 16.49 1.64 3.55
CA ARG A 96 17.01 2.00 4.87
C ARG A 96 16.69 0.96 5.95
N ALA A 97 15.51 0.39 5.95
CA ALA A 97 15.13 -0.67 6.89
C ALA A 97 15.99 -1.93 6.68
N VAL A 98 16.35 -2.26 5.43
CA VAL A 98 17.31 -3.35 5.11
C VAL A 98 18.69 -3.06 5.69
N GLU A 99 19.22 -1.85 5.50
CA GLU A 99 20.52 -1.46 6.09
C GLU A 99 20.53 -1.61 7.62
N LEU A 100 19.48 -1.12 8.29
CA LEU A 100 19.32 -1.25 9.73
C LEU A 100 19.23 -2.73 10.16
N ALA A 101 18.49 -3.54 9.42
CA ALA A 101 18.34 -4.96 9.71
C ALA A 101 19.68 -5.70 9.58
N HIS A 102 20.48 -5.41 8.56
CA HIS A 102 21.84 -5.97 8.42
C HIS A 102 22.78 -5.52 9.52
N GLN A 103 22.64 -4.29 10.02
CA GLN A 103 23.47 -3.75 11.08
C GLN A 103 23.11 -4.30 12.47
N PHE A 104 21.82 -4.43 12.77
CA PHE A 104 21.30 -4.69 14.11
C PHE A 104 20.58 -6.05 14.26
N GLY A 105 20.40 -6.81 13.18
CA GLY A 105 19.57 -8.03 13.16
C GLY A 105 18.09 -7.76 12.98
N ILE A 106 17.64 -6.54 13.26
CA ILE A 106 16.29 -6.02 13.03
C ILE A 106 16.38 -4.59 12.52
N GLY A 107 15.48 -4.16 11.66
CA GLY A 107 15.40 -2.79 11.16
C GLY A 107 13.96 -2.34 11.00
N MET A 108 13.64 -1.11 11.42
CA MET A 108 12.31 -0.55 11.23
C MET A 108 12.41 0.90 10.77
N VAL A 109 11.66 1.22 9.71
CA VAL A 109 11.36 2.60 9.31
C VAL A 109 9.86 2.84 9.40
N ALA A 110 9.49 3.80 10.24
CA ALA A 110 8.12 4.28 10.40
C ALA A 110 7.97 5.58 9.61
N LEU A 111 7.34 5.50 8.44
CA LEU A 111 7.17 6.59 7.47
C LEU A 111 5.76 7.19 7.63
N GLY A 112 5.70 8.42 8.13
CA GLY A 112 4.46 9.19 8.27
C GLY A 112 4.30 10.25 7.20
N ASN A 113 3.11 10.87 7.12
CA ASN A 113 2.80 11.98 6.21
C ASN A 113 3.20 11.71 4.75
N ASN A 114 3.02 10.46 4.32
CA ASN A 114 3.33 10.01 2.96
C ASN A 114 2.06 9.89 2.13
N ASN A 115 2.20 9.60 0.85
CA ASN A 115 1.08 9.28 -0.04
C ASN A 115 0.99 7.77 -0.30
N HIS A 116 -0.04 7.35 -1.02
CA HIS A 116 -0.30 5.94 -1.30
C HIS A 116 0.90 5.29 -2.01
N TRP A 117 1.41 4.19 -1.45
CA TRP A 117 2.62 3.49 -1.92
C TRP A 117 2.39 2.49 -3.07
N MET A 118 1.18 2.43 -3.61
CA MET A 118 0.72 1.48 -4.63
C MET A 118 0.66 0.05 -4.09
N ARG A 119 1.34 -0.90 -4.72
CA ARG A 119 1.35 -2.30 -4.32
C ARG A 119 2.30 -2.51 -3.15
N GLY A 120 1.77 -2.85 -1.98
CA GLY A 120 2.59 -3.15 -0.79
C GLY A 120 3.55 -4.32 -0.99
N GLY A 121 3.15 -5.33 -1.76
CA GLY A 121 3.97 -6.47 -2.11
C GLY A 121 5.28 -6.13 -2.84
N THR A 122 5.38 -4.98 -3.49
CA THR A 122 6.64 -4.48 -4.08
C THR A 122 7.72 -4.37 -3.02
N TYR A 123 7.40 -3.83 -1.85
CA TYR A 123 8.34 -3.63 -0.74
C TYR A 123 8.58 -4.93 0.03
N GLY A 124 7.57 -5.80 0.12
CA GLY A 124 7.77 -7.16 0.64
C GLY A 124 8.78 -7.96 -0.18
N TRP A 125 8.69 -7.85 -1.53
CA TRP A 125 9.66 -8.45 -2.44
C TRP A 125 11.05 -7.87 -2.25
N GLN A 126 11.17 -6.54 -2.20
CA GLN A 126 12.42 -5.82 -1.95
C GLN A 126 13.12 -6.30 -0.66
N ALA A 127 12.36 -6.48 0.41
CA ALA A 127 12.88 -7.02 1.66
C ALA A 127 13.39 -8.47 1.50
N ALA A 128 12.60 -9.31 0.82
CA ALA A 128 12.95 -10.72 0.62
C ALA A 128 14.15 -10.90 -0.30
N ASP A 129 14.26 -10.11 -1.38
CA ASP A 129 15.43 -10.07 -2.28
C ASP A 129 16.72 -9.68 -1.54
N ALA A 130 16.59 -8.84 -0.49
CA ALA A 130 17.70 -8.50 0.42
C ALA A 130 17.96 -9.55 1.51
N GLY A 131 17.30 -10.72 1.46
CA GLY A 131 17.46 -11.79 2.45
C GLY A 131 16.77 -11.55 3.78
N CYS A 132 15.83 -10.58 3.86
CA CYS A 132 15.13 -10.22 5.09
C CYS A 132 13.71 -10.77 5.10
N ILE A 133 13.23 -11.18 6.28
CA ILE A 133 11.78 -11.32 6.51
C ILE A 133 11.20 -9.91 6.59
N GLY A 134 10.18 -9.61 5.77
CA GLY A 134 9.49 -8.32 5.74
C GLY A 134 8.10 -8.41 6.36
N ILE A 135 7.78 -7.48 7.26
CA ILE A 135 6.45 -7.26 7.81
C ILE A 135 6.10 -5.79 7.58
N CYS A 136 5.24 -5.52 6.62
CA CYS A 136 4.94 -4.17 6.20
C CYS A 136 3.44 -3.93 6.25
N TRP A 137 3.04 -2.71 6.58
CA TRP A 137 1.64 -2.31 6.49
C TRP A 137 1.49 -0.82 6.27
N SER A 138 0.31 -0.43 5.85
CA SER A 138 -0.08 0.96 5.68
C SER A 138 -1.47 1.18 6.23
N ASN A 139 -1.75 2.37 6.74
CA ASN A 139 -3.13 2.78 6.87
C ASN A 139 -3.66 3.38 5.55
N THR A 140 -4.96 3.64 5.50
CA THR A 140 -5.67 4.21 4.34
C THR A 140 -6.69 5.25 4.80
N CYS A 141 -7.45 5.84 3.88
CA CYS A 141 -8.67 6.55 4.24
C CYS A 141 -9.73 5.57 4.82
N PRO A 142 -10.73 6.05 5.59
CA PRO A 142 -11.83 5.21 6.05
C PRO A 142 -12.66 4.74 4.84
N ASN A 143 -12.57 3.46 4.53
CA ASN A 143 -13.16 2.86 3.34
C ASN A 143 -13.91 1.55 3.62
N MET A 144 -14.08 1.19 4.88
CA MET A 144 -14.70 -0.04 5.31
C MET A 144 -15.40 0.15 6.67
N PRO A 145 -16.62 -0.40 6.89
CA PRO A 145 -17.19 -0.47 8.23
C PRO A 145 -16.48 -1.54 9.05
N ALA A 146 -16.39 -1.34 10.37
CA ALA A 146 -16.07 -2.43 11.28
C ALA A 146 -17.19 -3.48 11.23
N TRP A 147 -16.89 -4.75 11.56
CA TRP A 147 -17.92 -5.79 11.59
C TRP A 147 -19.07 -5.42 12.52
N GLY A 148 -20.28 -5.41 12.00
CA GLY A 148 -21.49 -5.01 12.70
C GLY A 148 -21.77 -3.51 12.71
N ALA A 149 -20.88 -2.66 12.17
CA ALA A 149 -21.12 -1.23 11.99
C ALA A 149 -21.80 -0.94 10.64
N LYS A 150 -22.39 0.27 10.53
CA LYS A 150 -23.07 0.73 9.32
C LYS A 150 -22.19 1.63 8.45
N ASP A 151 -21.30 2.42 9.09
CA ASP A 151 -20.54 3.48 8.45
C ASP A 151 -19.06 3.14 8.35
N ASN A 152 -18.40 3.67 7.31
CA ASN A 152 -16.99 3.46 7.07
C ASN A 152 -16.15 4.30 8.03
N HIS A 153 -15.55 3.68 9.03
CA HIS A 153 -14.67 4.33 10.01
C HIS A 153 -13.29 3.72 10.11
N ILE A 154 -13.08 2.54 9.52
CA ILE A 154 -11.77 1.88 9.49
C ILE A 154 -11.24 1.79 8.06
N GLY A 155 -9.93 1.70 7.92
CA GLY A 155 -9.28 1.45 6.63
C GLY A 155 -9.21 -0.03 6.30
N ASN A 156 -9.00 -0.36 5.04
CA ASN A 156 -8.67 -1.72 4.64
C ASN A 156 -7.18 -2.06 4.83
N ASN A 157 -6.44 -1.20 5.43
CA ASN A 157 -5.07 -1.23 5.96
C ASN A 157 -4.28 -2.48 5.53
N PRO A 158 -3.65 -2.50 4.33
CA PRO A 158 -3.02 -3.70 3.81
C PRO A 158 -1.86 -4.16 4.68
N LEU A 159 -1.76 -5.48 4.87
CA LEU A 159 -0.68 -6.15 5.57
C LEU A 159 0.11 -7.02 4.58
N ILE A 160 1.41 -6.88 4.61
CA ILE A 160 2.35 -7.62 3.77
C ILE A 160 3.27 -8.43 4.68
N LEU A 161 3.40 -9.72 4.40
CA LEU A 161 4.35 -10.61 5.04
C LEU A 161 5.18 -11.27 3.93
N ALA A 162 6.49 -11.15 4.00
CA ALA A 162 7.40 -11.72 3.02
C ALA A 162 8.50 -12.52 3.71
N VAL A 163 8.80 -13.71 3.18
CA VAL A 163 9.86 -14.59 3.69
C VAL A 163 10.79 -14.93 2.53
N PRO A 164 12.10 -14.66 2.67
CA PRO A 164 13.08 -14.99 1.65
C PRO A 164 13.27 -16.51 1.53
N ARG A 165 13.63 -16.95 0.32
CA ARG A 165 14.09 -18.32 0.04
C ARG A 165 15.40 -18.26 -0.74
N SER A 166 16.28 -19.20 -0.50
CA SER A 166 17.61 -19.27 -1.10
C SER A 166 17.58 -19.37 -2.64
N ASN A 167 16.51 -19.91 -3.20
CA ASN A 167 16.32 -20.05 -4.66
C ASN A 167 15.66 -18.81 -5.33
N GLY A 168 15.44 -17.71 -4.58
CA GLY A 168 14.77 -16.50 -5.09
C GLY A 168 13.25 -16.61 -5.30
N GLU A 169 12.66 -17.79 -5.09
CA GLU A 169 11.19 -17.97 -5.12
C GLU A 169 10.59 -17.68 -3.76
N HIS A 170 10.57 -16.42 -3.38
CA HIS A 170 10.11 -15.99 -2.06
C HIS A 170 8.63 -16.28 -1.82
N ILE A 171 8.25 -16.39 -0.55
CA ILE A 171 6.85 -16.58 -0.15
C ILE A 171 6.32 -15.26 0.39
N MET A 172 5.20 -14.79 -0.15
CA MET A 172 4.63 -13.52 0.25
C MET A 172 3.11 -13.56 0.32
N VAL A 173 2.57 -12.88 1.33
CA VAL A 173 1.16 -12.46 1.39
C VAL A 173 1.11 -10.93 1.29
N ASP A 174 0.32 -10.43 0.37
CA ASP A 174 -0.04 -9.01 0.24
C ASP A 174 -1.57 -8.93 0.21
N CYS A 175 -2.17 -8.51 1.31
CA CYS A 175 -3.62 -8.52 1.43
C CYS A 175 -4.15 -7.25 2.11
N ALA A 176 -5.16 -6.64 1.48
CA ALA A 176 -6.03 -5.71 2.18
C ALA A 176 -6.85 -6.45 3.25
N LEU A 177 -7.22 -5.75 4.33
CA LEU A 177 -8.05 -6.33 5.40
C LEU A 177 -9.56 -6.28 5.10
N SER A 178 -9.96 -5.88 3.89
CA SER A 178 -11.29 -6.13 3.35
C SER A 178 -11.38 -7.50 2.70
N GLN A 179 -12.57 -8.11 2.70
CA GLN A 179 -12.81 -9.44 2.10
C GLN A 179 -12.46 -9.48 0.61
N PHE A 180 -12.71 -8.39 -0.11
CA PHE A 180 -12.30 -8.17 -1.49
C PHE A 180 -11.76 -6.76 -1.66
N SER A 181 -10.93 -6.54 -2.68
CA SER A 181 -10.52 -5.19 -3.09
C SER A 181 -11.59 -4.56 -3.99
N TYR A 182 -11.64 -3.23 -4.06
CA TYR A 182 -12.49 -2.51 -5.01
C TYR A 182 -12.23 -2.94 -6.46
N GLY A 183 -10.97 -3.15 -6.84
CA GLY A 183 -10.64 -3.65 -8.18
C GLY A 183 -11.19 -5.05 -8.47
N LYS A 184 -11.31 -5.90 -7.44
CA LYS A 184 -11.96 -7.22 -7.60
C LYS A 184 -13.47 -7.08 -7.76
N LEU A 185 -14.12 -6.20 -7.00
CA LEU A 185 -15.55 -5.89 -7.16
C LEU A 185 -15.85 -5.43 -8.58
N GLU A 186 -15.13 -4.42 -9.07
CA GLU A 186 -15.27 -3.91 -10.43
C GLU A 186 -15.09 -5.00 -11.49
N THR A 187 -14.05 -5.83 -11.36
CA THR A 187 -13.80 -6.93 -12.30
C THR A 187 -14.96 -7.93 -12.33
N MET A 188 -15.51 -8.29 -11.18
CA MET A 188 -16.65 -9.22 -11.10
C MET A 188 -17.92 -8.60 -11.65
N ARG A 189 -18.19 -7.32 -11.35
CA ARG A 189 -19.33 -6.57 -11.89
C ARG A 189 -19.28 -6.49 -13.41
N LEU A 190 -18.13 -6.09 -13.97
CA LEU A 190 -17.95 -5.99 -15.43
C LEU A 190 -18.07 -7.35 -16.13
N ALA A 191 -17.73 -8.44 -15.44
CA ALA A 191 -17.92 -9.80 -15.94
C ALA A 191 -19.34 -10.35 -15.74
N GLY A 192 -20.25 -9.59 -15.11
CA GLY A 192 -21.61 -10.04 -14.78
C GLY A 192 -21.64 -11.20 -13.78
N LYS A 193 -20.64 -11.31 -12.90
CA LYS A 193 -20.47 -12.41 -11.96
C LYS A 193 -20.68 -11.97 -10.52
N GLN A 194 -21.25 -12.88 -9.72
CA GLN A 194 -21.33 -12.74 -8.27
C GLN A 194 -19.96 -13.06 -7.63
N LEU A 195 -19.72 -12.52 -6.44
CA LEU A 195 -18.59 -12.89 -5.61
C LEU A 195 -18.76 -14.34 -5.10
N PRO A 196 -17.66 -15.07 -4.88
CA PRO A 196 -17.73 -16.47 -4.41
C PRO A 196 -18.23 -16.61 -2.98
N VAL A 197 -18.11 -15.56 -2.17
CA VAL A 197 -18.61 -15.45 -0.79
C VAL A 197 -19.13 -14.03 -0.55
N VAL A 198 -19.85 -13.81 0.54
CA VAL A 198 -20.29 -12.45 0.91
C VAL A 198 -19.10 -11.50 0.99
N GLY A 199 -19.26 -10.32 0.37
CA GLY A 199 -18.18 -9.33 0.26
C GLY A 199 -18.49 -7.99 0.91
N GLY A 200 -19.74 -7.70 1.20
CA GLY A 200 -20.17 -6.42 1.74
C GLY A 200 -21.66 -6.38 2.05
N TYR A 201 -22.15 -5.15 2.21
CA TYR A 201 -23.55 -4.86 2.50
C TYR A 201 -24.21 -4.18 1.30
N ASP A 202 -25.47 -4.53 1.04
CA ASP A 202 -26.36 -3.81 0.13
C ASP A 202 -26.96 -2.53 0.77
N ALA A 203 -27.87 -1.88 0.06
CA ALA A 203 -28.53 -0.66 0.52
C ALA A 203 -29.36 -0.86 1.81
N ASP A 204 -29.97 -2.03 1.95
CA ASP A 204 -30.79 -2.39 3.13
C ASP A 204 -29.93 -2.79 4.35
N GLY A 205 -28.63 -2.94 4.15
CA GLY A 205 -27.69 -3.39 5.19
C GLY A 205 -27.63 -4.91 5.34
N SER A 206 -28.13 -5.66 4.37
CA SER A 206 -28.01 -7.10 4.29
C SER A 206 -26.68 -7.52 3.67
N LEU A 207 -26.14 -8.65 4.11
CA LEU A 207 -24.93 -9.22 3.53
C LEU A 207 -25.18 -9.71 2.10
N THR A 208 -24.31 -9.33 1.16
CA THR A 208 -24.49 -9.65 -0.25
C THR A 208 -23.23 -10.16 -0.94
N THR A 209 -23.40 -10.95 -2.00
CA THR A 209 -22.37 -11.36 -2.97
C THR A 209 -22.41 -10.52 -4.24
N ASP A 210 -23.35 -9.58 -4.37
CA ASP A 210 -23.48 -8.72 -5.54
C ASP A 210 -22.41 -7.61 -5.51
N PRO A 211 -21.41 -7.63 -6.41
CA PRO A 211 -20.39 -6.61 -6.45
C PRO A 211 -20.93 -5.21 -6.78
N ALA A 212 -22.03 -5.09 -7.57
CA ALA A 212 -22.63 -3.81 -7.91
C ALA A 212 -23.25 -3.14 -6.68
N ALA A 213 -24.02 -3.89 -5.89
CA ALA A 213 -24.61 -3.40 -4.65
C ALA A 213 -23.55 -2.96 -3.62
N ILE A 214 -22.43 -3.70 -3.55
CA ILE A 214 -21.31 -3.34 -2.65
C ILE A 214 -20.59 -2.07 -3.13
N GLU A 215 -20.37 -1.91 -4.44
CA GLU A 215 -19.78 -0.69 -5.00
C GLU A 215 -20.66 0.54 -4.76
N GLU A 216 -21.98 0.39 -4.88
CA GLU A 216 -22.95 1.46 -4.61
C GLU A 216 -22.89 1.91 -3.15
N THR A 217 -22.94 0.96 -2.22
CA THR A 217 -22.89 1.27 -0.77
C THR A 217 -21.52 1.62 -0.26
N ARG A 218 -20.45 1.19 -0.94
CA ARG A 218 -19.04 1.26 -0.51
C ARG A 218 -18.80 0.58 0.85
N ARG A 219 -19.63 -0.38 1.24
CA ARG A 219 -19.56 -1.07 2.52
C ARG A 219 -19.05 -2.50 2.35
N MET A 220 -17.75 -2.64 2.08
CA MET A 220 -17.08 -3.94 2.11
C MET A 220 -17.00 -4.48 3.55
N ILE A 221 -17.04 -5.80 3.72
CA ILE A 221 -16.80 -6.40 5.03
C ILE A 221 -15.30 -6.67 5.26
N PRO A 222 -14.86 -6.63 6.54
CA PRO A 222 -13.51 -7.03 6.91
C PRO A 222 -13.26 -8.53 6.66
N ILE A 223 -12.04 -8.87 6.27
CA ILE A 223 -11.62 -10.28 6.16
C ILE A 223 -11.75 -10.98 7.52
N GLY A 224 -12.34 -12.19 7.56
CA GLY A 224 -12.56 -12.90 8.81
C GLY A 224 -13.45 -12.13 9.80
N TYR A 225 -14.29 -11.22 9.31
CA TYR A 225 -15.29 -10.46 10.06
C TYR A 225 -14.67 -9.60 11.19
N TRP A 226 -14.97 -9.94 12.45
CA TRP A 226 -14.46 -9.20 13.62
C TRP A 226 -12.93 -9.27 13.77
N LYS A 227 -12.30 -10.36 13.28
CA LYS A 227 -10.82 -10.52 13.31
C LYS A 227 -10.14 -9.47 12.45
N GLY A 228 -10.61 -9.29 11.20
CA GLY A 228 -10.10 -8.26 10.30
C GLY A 228 -10.39 -6.85 10.81
N SER A 229 -11.54 -6.60 11.45
CA SER A 229 -11.82 -5.33 12.10
C SER A 229 -10.79 -5.01 13.18
N GLY A 230 -10.55 -5.94 14.09
CA GLY A 230 -9.59 -5.76 15.17
C GLY A 230 -8.17 -5.55 14.64
N LEU A 231 -7.76 -6.33 13.65
CA LEU A 231 -6.44 -6.20 13.04
C LEU A 231 -6.27 -4.85 12.34
N SER A 232 -7.27 -4.41 11.57
CA SER A 232 -7.24 -3.09 10.91
C SER A 232 -7.09 -1.94 11.89
N ILE A 233 -7.87 -1.95 12.97
CA ILE A 233 -7.80 -0.92 14.02
C ILE A 233 -6.42 -0.92 14.67
N LEU A 234 -5.88 -2.09 15.03
CA LEU A 234 -4.56 -2.17 15.68
C LEU A 234 -3.42 -1.74 14.76
N LEU A 235 -3.45 -2.12 13.48
CA LEU A 235 -2.43 -1.67 12.52
C LEU A 235 -2.44 -0.14 12.34
N ASP A 236 -3.64 0.49 12.30
CA ASP A 236 -3.75 1.95 12.27
C ASP A 236 -3.18 2.59 13.54
N MET A 237 -3.57 2.10 14.71
CA MET A 237 -3.08 2.62 15.99
C MET A 237 -1.57 2.49 16.12
N ILE A 238 -1.01 1.31 15.83
CA ILE A 238 0.44 1.07 15.88
C ILE A 238 1.16 1.98 14.89
N GLY A 239 0.69 2.05 13.62
CA GLY A 239 1.28 2.92 12.60
C GLY A 239 1.27 4.39 13.02
N THR A 240 0.13 4.88 13.52
CA THR A 240 -0.03 6.26 14.01
C THR A 240 0.90 6.56 15.19
N ILE A 241 1.02 5.66 16.15
CA ILE A 241 1.90 5.85 17.33
C ILE A 241 3.38 5.86 16.91
N LEU A 242 3.80 4.91 16.07
CA LEU A 242 5.18 4.80 15.62
C LEU A 242 5.62 6.00 14.77
N THR A 243 4.75 6.47 13.89
CA THR A 243 5.05 7.61 13.02
C THR A 243 4.82 8.97 13.68
N GLY A 244 3.93 9.04 14.68
CA GLY A 244 3.40 10.30 15.19
C GLY A 244 2.56 11.08 14.17
N ALA A 245 2.11 10.40 13.10
CA ALA A 245 1.37 11.01 11.98
C ALA A 245 -0.15 10.73 12.05
N ASN A 246 -0.82 10.67 10.91
CA ASN A 246 -2.28 10.64 10.83
C ASN A 246 -2.84 9.23 10.98
N SER A 247 -3.88 9.09 11.79
CA SER A 247 -4.73 7.89 11.84
C SER A 247 -5.72 7.86 10.66
N VAL A 248 -6.34 6.71 10.41
CA VAL A 248 -7.45 6.55 9.45
C VAL A 248 -8.52 7.62 9.65
N ALA A 249 -8.94 7.85 10.90
CA ALA A 249 -9.94 8.87 11.22
C ALA A 249 -9.49 10.29 10.81
N LYS A 250 -8.23 10.64 11.05
CA LYS A 250 -7.67 11.94 10.64
C LYS A 250 -7.56 12.06 9.13
N ILE A 251 -7.09 11.01 8.44
CA ILE A 251 -7.02 10.97 6.99
C ILE A 251 -8.40 11.20 6.36
N GLY A 252 -9.45 10.62 6.94
CA GLY A 252 -10.83 10.82 6.51
C GLY A 252 -11.28 12.29 6.48
N THR A 253 -10.65 13.16 7.28
CA THR A 253 -10.99 14.60 7.29
C THR A 253 -10.37 15.39 6.13
N PHE A 254 -9.45 14.80 5.37
CA PHE A 254 -8.78 15.47 4.25
C PHE A 254 -9.58 15.42 2.95
N GLY A 255 -10.53 14.48 2.83
CA GLY A 255 -11.33 14.27 1.63
C GLY A 255 -10.64 13.46 0.54
N ASP A 256 -9.31 13.37 0.56
CA ASP A 256 -8.47 12.56 -0.33
C ASP A 256 -7.54 11.63 0.46
N GLU A 257 -7.01 10.61 -0.20
CA GLU A 257 -6.15 9.57 0.41
C GLU A 257 -4.69 10.05 0.46
N VAL A 258 -4.41 10.99 1.37
CA VAL A 258 -3.10 11.67 1.52
C VAL A 258 -2.65 11.68 2.98
N GLY A 259 -1.35 11.81 3.19
CA GLY A 259 -0.78 11.86 4.54
C GLY A 259 -0.83 10.54 5.29
N LEU A 260 -0.72 9.42 4.57
CA LEU A 260 -0.76 8.05 5.07
C LEU A 260 0.47 7.71 5.93
N THR A 261 0.36 6.62 6.68
CA THR A 261 1.48 5.99 7.39
C THR A 261 1.83 4.66 6.75
N GLN A 262 3.13 4.36 6.67
CA GLN A 262 3.64 3.07 6.23
C GLN A 262 4.73 2.59 7.20
N ILE A 263 4.73 1.31 7.50
CA ILE A 263 5.73 0.69 8.37
C ILE A 263 6.45 -0.39 7.58
N CYS A 264 7.78 -0.31 7.59
CA CYS A 264 8.69 -1.33 7.09
C CYS A 264 9.44 -1.89 8.29
N LEU A 265 9.09 -3.11 8.72
CA LEU A 265 9.75 -3.85 9.79
C LEU A 265 10.41 -5.08 9.18
N LEU A 266 11.71 -5.20 9.37
CA LEU A 266 12.53 -6.25 8.79
C LEU A 266 13.27 -7.02 9.88
N TYR A 267 13.50 -8.29 9.62
CA TYR A 267 14.32 -9.17 10.44
C TYR A 267 15.28 -9.97 9.57
N THR A 268 16.57 -9.92 9.90
CA THR A 268 17.56 -10.81 9.30
C THR A 268 17.70 -12.05 10.17
N SER A 269 17.67 -13.24 9.57
CA SER A 269 18.01 -14.45 10.33
C SER A 269 19.53 -14.54 10.48
N PRO A 270 20.09 -14.48 11.68
CA PRO A 270 21.51 -14.75 11.90
C PRO A 270 21.82 -16.26 11.91
N SER A 271 20.81 -17.09 11.62
CA SER A 271 20.98 -18.55 11.70
C SER A 271 21.58 -19.10 10.40
N PRO A 272 22.72 -19.80 10.45
CA PRO A 272 23.31 -20.50 9.31
C PRO A 272 22.58 -21.82 9.01
N ARG A 273 21.27 -21.90 9.24
CA ARG A 273 20.46 -23.11 8.99
C ARG A 273 19.79 -23.03 7.62
N ASP A 274 20.61 -22.98 6.59
CA ASP A 274 20.20 -23.26 5.20
C ASP A 274 21.09 -24.33 4.61
#